data_39ebb88616a7dbc1118f6f93514d5076
#
_entry.id   39ebb88616a7dbc1118f6f93514d5076
#
_cell.length_a   1.000
_cell.length_b   1.000
_cell.length_c   1.000
_cell.angle_alpha   90.00
_cell.angle_beta   90.00
_cell.angle_gamma   90.00
#
_symmetry.space_group_name_H-M   'P 1'
#
loop_
_entity.id
_entity.type
_entity.pdbx_description
1 polymer ?
#
loop_
_entity_poly.entity_id
_entity_poly.type
_entity_poly.pdbx_seq_one_letter_code
_entity_poly.pdbx_strand_id
1 'polypeptide(L)'
;MKKLVLTLAAVILSAGLMSAQDMAKATETAQSANDALVAKDYAKALAGFKEALTLAEACGDEGAELVGTCKSVIPNIVLSMAKNDIKEAKYDEGVAQLEEAIKIAEQYGAADVIDDAKTLIPQVKKSKATALFTAKDYAAAADAFKAIIAEDPADGASALRLAMALTNTGDKEGAIAAFEQAAANGQEANAVKQLANIYLKDAQALLKENKLKEAIAACEKSNEYVESANAYKLAASAATKLKDNAKAIGFYEKYLGVSPDAKDAGAIAFTLGALYQQASNKAKAIEFYTKASADAQYGAQAKQQLEALKK
;
A
#
# COMPACT_ATOMS: atom_id res chain seq x y z
N MET A 1 9.50 7.98 27.04
CA MET A 1 10.84 8.47 27.46
C MET A 1 10.81 8.81 28.94
N LYS A 2 11.08 7.81 29.79
CA LYS A 2 11.24 8.05 31.22
C LYS A 2 12.68 8.45 31.47
N LYS A 3 12.86 9.72 31.85
CA LYS A 3 13.98 10.33 32.58
C LYS A 3 15.34 9.59 32.52
N LEU A 4 16.11 9.83 31.43
CA LEU A 4 17.56 9.72 31.53
C LEU A 4 18.08 11.03 32.19
N VAL A 5 17.82 11.19 33.46
CA VAL A 5 18.51 12.19 34.28
C VAL A 5 19.70 11.45 34.87
N LEU A 6 20.84 11.56 34.20
CA LEU A 6 22.10 11.12 34.76
C LEU A 6 22.43 12.04 35.96
N THR A 7 22.29 11.53 37.17
CA THR A 7 22.98 12.10 38.33
C THR A 7 24.43 11.66 38.23
N LEU A 8 25.28 12.48 37.61
CA LEU A 8 26.73 12.31 37.75
C LEU A 8 27.08 12.58 39.19
N ALA A 9 27.25 11.52 39.99
CA ALA A 9 27.84 11.62 41.31
C ALA A 9 29.34 11.94 41.14
N ALA A 10 29.78 13.03 41.69
CA ALA A 10 31.19 13.41 41.65
C ALA A 10 32.02 12.36 42.44
N VAL A 11 32.77 11.53 41.76
CA VAL A 11 33.79 10.69 42.32
C VAL A 11 35.14 11.39 42.10
N ILE A 12 35.61 12.12 43.11
CA ILE A 12 36.99 12.64 43.14
C ILE A 12 37.71 11.80 44.20
N LEU A 13 38.58 10.88 43.78
CA LEU A 13 39.56 10.23 44.64
C LEU A 13 40.90 10.00 43.88
N SER A 14 41.82 10.85 44.16
CA SER A 14 43.28 10.80 44.17
C SER A 14 44.01 9.66 43.47
N ALA A 15 44.60 9.98 42.26
CA ALA A 15 45.91 9.49 41.82
C ALA A 15 46.41 10.41 40.69
N GLY A 16 47.61 11.00 40.86
CA GLY A 16 48.37 11.74 39.79
C GLY A 16 47.78 13.09 39.39
N LEU A 17 48.41 14.19 39.70
CA LEU A 17 47.95 15.58 39.42
C LEU A 17 47.62 15.88 37.98
N MET A 18 48.13 15.10 37.00
CA MET A 18 47.80 15.28 35.55
C MET A 18 46.53 14.51 35.18
N SER A 19 46.35 13.27 35.64
CA SER A 19 45.13 12.48 35.33
C SER A 19 43.89 13.05 36.01
N ALA A 20 44.01 13.60 37.24
CA ALA A 20 42.89 14.26 37.92
C ALA A 20 42.40 15.52 37.18
N GLN A 21 43.26 16.27 36.53
CA GLN A 21 42.87 17.44 35.72
C GLN A 21 42.18 17.02 34.40
N ASP A 22 42.65 15.94 33.78
CA ASP A 22 42.07 15.40 32.54
C ASP A 22 40.70 14.77 32.83
N MET A 23 40.53 14.04 33.94
CA MET A 23 39.24 13.55 34.39
C MET A 23 38.23 14.66 34.77
N ALA A 24 38.72 15.75 35.41
CA ALA A 24 37.87 16.89 35.69
C ALA A 24 37.33 17.52 34.37
N LYS A 25 38.20 17.67 33.38
CA LYS A 25 37.82 18.18 32.04
C LYS A 25 36.83 17.23 31.35
N ALA A 26 37.08 15.92 31.35
CA ALA A 26 36.18 14.93 30.78
C ALA A 26 34.78 15.00 31.40
N THR A 27 34.73 15.11 32.73
CA THR A 27 33.47 15.22 33.50
C THR A 27 32.73 16.53 33.19
N GLU A 28 33.42 17.67 33.14
CA GLU A 28 32.84 18.97 32.80
C GLU A 28 32.28 18.95 31.35
N THR A 29 33.02 18.35 30.41
CA THR A 29 32.59 18.19 29.03
C THR A 29 31.33 17.33 28.96
N ALA A 30 31.28 16.20 29.67
CA ALA A 30 30.10 15.35 29.73
C ALA A 30 28.88 16.06 30.37
N GLN A 31 29.11 16.86 31.41
CA GLN A 31 28.07 17.68 32.03
C GLN A 31 27.48 18.69 31.03
N SER A 32 28.33 19.43 30.34
CA SER A 32 27.90 20.38 29.31
C SER A 32 27.14 19.69 28.17
N ALA A 33 27.57 18.48 27.78
CA ALA A 33 26.88 17.67 26.79
C ALA A 33 25.50 17.19 27.30
N ASN A 34 25.39 16.83 28.56
CA ASN A 34 24.13 16.49 29.20
C ASN A 34 23.15 17.67 29.28
N ASP A 35 23.63 18.87 29.56
CA ASP A 35 22.83 20.09 29.53
C ASP A 35 22.28 20.37 28.13
N ALA A 36 23.12 20.19 27.11
CA ALA A 36 22.70 20.28 25.69
C ALA A 36 21.64 19.21 25.35
N LEU A 37 21.81 17.98 25.86
CA LEU A 37 20.84 16.89 25.67
C LEU A 37 19.49 17.22 26.31
N VAL A 38 19.48 17.76 27.51
CA VAL A 38 18.27 18.23 28.20
C VAL A 38 17.58 19.36 27.41
N ALA A 39 18.38 20.26 26.85
CA ALA A 39 17.91 21.33 25.98
C ALA A 39 17.46 20.84 24.59
N LYS A 40 17.62 19.53 24.27
CA LYS A 40 17.37 18.90 22.96
C LYS A 40 18.28 19.43 21.83
N ASP A 41 19.40 20.04 22.19
CA ASP A 41 20.46 20.33 21.22
C ASP A 41 21.29 19.06 21.01
N TYR A 42 20.71 18.15 20.22
CA TYR A 42 21.29 16.81 20.02
C TYR A 42 22.66 16.86 19.32
N ALA A 43 22.87 17.82 18.42
CA ALA A 43 24.15 17.96 17.71
C ALA A 43 25.26 18.34 18.68
N LYS A 44 25.02 19.33 19.56
CA LYS A 44 25.98 19.75 20.59
C LYS A 44 26.18 18.65 21.65
N ALA A 45 25.11 17.97 22.05
CA ALA A 45 25.17 16.85 22.98
C ALA A 45 26.03 15.71 22.43
N LEU A 46 25.82 15.30 21.17
CA LEU A 46 26.59 14.25 20.52
C LEU A 46 28.08 14.58 20.42
N ALA A 47 28.40 15.82 20.00
CA ALA A 47 29.78 16.28 19.93
C ALA A 47 30.45 16.25 21.31
N GLY A 48 29.77 16.78 22.33
CA GLY A 48 30.31 16.84 23.69
C GLY A 48 30.51 15.46 24.32
N PHE A 49 29.54 14.52 24.15
CA PHE A 49 29.73 13.16 24.64
C PHE A 49 30.82 12.39 23.91
N LYS A 50 31.04 12.60 22.61
CA LYS A 50 32.18 12.03 21.87
C LYS A 50 33.52 12.58 22.36
N GLU A 51 33.59 13.90 22.63
CA GLU A 51 34.78 14.52 23.22
C GLU A 51 35.05 14.00 24.67
N ALA A 52 34.01 13.93 25.49
CA ALA A 52 34.11 13.39 26.84
C ALA A 52 34.56 11.92 26.84
N LEU A 53 34.07 11.11 25.90
CA LEU A 53 34.49 9.72 25.70
C LEU A 53 35.99 9.64 25.42
N THR A 54 36.49 10.46 24.49
CA THR A 54 37.91 10.48 24.12
C THR A 54 38.77 10.89 25.31
N LEU A 55 38.38 11.91 26.06
CA LEU A 55 39.10 12.37 27.25
C LEU A 55 39.08 11.30 28.36
N ALA A 56 37.94 10.64 28.57
CA ALA A 56 37.82 9.60 29.58
C ALA A 56 38.63 8.34 29.23
N GLU A 57 38.68 7.94 27.95
CA GLU A 57 39.50 6.83 27.48
C GLU A 57 41.00 7.09 27.69
N ALA A 58 41.43 8.34 27.56
CA ALA A 58 42.83 8.73 27.85
C ALA A 58 43.18 8.64 29.34
N CYS A 59 42.22 8.67 30.25
CA CYS A 59 42.41 8.53 31.69
C CYS A 59 42.52 7.06 32.18
N GLY A 60 42.44 6.09 31.26
CA GLY A 60 42.54 4.67 31.62
C GLY A 60 41.47 4.19 32.61
N ASP A 61 41.88 3.46 33.64
CA ASP A 61 40.94 2.87 34.63
C ASP A 61 40.11 3.92 35.38
N GLU A 62 40.63 5.10 35.59
CA GLU A 62 39.92 6.20 36.26
C GLU A 62 38.75 6.74 35.42
N GLY A 63 38.87 6.64 34.07
CA GLY A 63 37.83 7.05 33.14
C GLY A 63 36.77 5.98 32.84
N ALA A 64 36.95 4.75 33.30
CA ALA A 64 36.14 3.59 32.88
C ALA A 64 34.61 3.79 33.06
N GLU A 65 34.19 4.38 34.20
CA GLU A 65 32.76 4.66 34.46
C GLU A 65 32.18 5.69 33.49
N LEU A 66 32.93 6.76 33.23
CA LEU A 66 32.50 7.80 32.26
C LEU A 66 32.49 7.27 30.83
N VAL A 67 33.47 6.44 30.48
CA VAL A 67 33.50 5.71 29.18
C VAL A 67 32.23 4.87 28.98
N GLY A 68 31.88 4.07 30.04
CA GLY A 68 30.64 3.27 30.01
C GLY A 68 29.39 4.14 29.83
N THR A 69 29.33 5.25 30.56
CA THR A 69 28.26 6.24 30.44
C THR A 69 28.17 6.83 29.02
N CYS A 70 29.27 7.31 28.48
CA CYS A 70 29.30 7.89 27.13
C CYS A 70 28.89 6.86 26.05
N LYS A 71 29.40 5.63 26.11
CA LYS A 71 29.06 4.54 25.21
C LYS A 71 27.57 4.15 25.27
N SER A 72 26.94 4.28 26.44
CA SER A 72 25.49 4.07 26.57
C SER A 72 24.67 5.24 26.04
N VAL A 73 25.12 6.47 26.19
CA VAL A 73 24.33 7.67 25.84
C VAL A 73 24.44 8.03 24.36
N ILE A 74 25.60 7.90 23.75
CA ILE A 74 25.86 8.31 22.35
C ILE A 74 24.90 7.67 21.35
N PRO A 75 24.66 6.33 21.34
CA PRO A 75 23.69 5.71 20.43
C PRO A 75 22.28 6.26 20.61
N ASN A 76 21.87 6.50 21.85
CA ASN A 76 20.55 7.06 22.20
C ASN A 76 20.37 8.51 21.71
N ILE A 77 21.43 9.31 21.68
CA ILE A 77 21.40 10.66 21.11
C ILE A 77 21.14 10.56 19.60
N VAL A 78 21.87 9.72 18.87
CA VAL A 78 21.69 9.54 17.41
C VAL A 78 20.30 9.01 17.11
N LEU A 79 19.79 8.05 17.87
CA LEU A 79 18.40 7.58 17.77
C LEU A 79 17.39 8.73 18.01
N SER A 80 17.68 9.65 18.92
CA SER A 80 16.83 10.80 19.19
C SER A 80 16.86 11.83 18.05
N MET A 81 18.03 12.03 17.42
CA MET A 81 18.16 12.84 16.21
C MET A 81 17.33 12.26 15.08
N ALA A 82 17.45 10.97 14.81
CA ALA A 82 16.63 10.27 13.82
C ALA A 82 15.13 10.46 14.09
N LYS A 83 14.69 10.24 15.32
CA LYS A 83 13.29 10.44 15.72
C LYS A 83 12.81 11.89 15.54
N ASN A 84 13.72 12.87 15.66
CA ASN A 84 13.39 14.27 15.40
C ASN A 84 13.24 14.55 13.91
N ASP A 85 14.17 14.10 13.06
CA ASP A 85 14.08 14.27 11.61
C ASP A 85 12.84 13.60 11.03
N ILE A 86 12.47 12.41 11.53
CA ILE A 86 11.23 11.73 11.15
C ILE A 86 10.00 12.57 11.44
N LYS A 87 9.95 13.25 12.62
CA LYS A 87 8.84 14.15 12.96
C LYS A 87 8.75 15.36 12.04
N GLU A 88 9.89 15.82 11.53
CA GLU A 88 9.98 16.92 10.57
C GLU A 88 9.75 16.47 9.12
N ALA A 89 9.35 15.21 8.93
CA ALA A 89 9.15 14.57 7.62
C ALA A 89 10.44 14.49 6.76
N LYS A 90 11.60 14.60 7.38
CA LYS A 90 12.92 14.34 6.79
C LYS A 90 13.22 12.84 6.85
N TYR A 91 12.49 12.08 6.02
CA TYR A 91 12.48 10.61 6.15
C TYR A 91 13.82 9.98 5.78
N ASP A 92 14.52 10.50 4.76
CA ASP A 92 15.80 9.94 4.30
C ASP A 92 16.91 10.18 5.31
N GLU A 93 16.96 11.39 5.87
CA GLU A 93 17.88 11.74 6.94
C GLU A 93 17.59 10.91 8.20
N GLY A 94 16.32 10.73 8.51
CA GLY A 94 15.89 9.90 9.63
C GLY A 94 16.34 8.44 9.48
N VAL A 95 16.19 7.84 8.30
CA VAL A 95 16.66 6.47 8.03
C VAL A 95 18.19 6.40 8.13
N ALA A 96 18.91 7.33 7.51
CA ALA A 96 20.38 7.35 7.58
C ALA A 96 20.88 7.44 9.02
N GLN A 97 20.24 8.25 9.87
CA GLN A 97 20.57 8.35 11.29
C GLN A 97 20.19 7.11 12.10
N LEU A 98 19.08 6.40 11.74
CA LEU A 98 18.78 5.12 12.35
C LEU A 98 19.84 4.07 12.04
N GLU A 99 20.32 4.02 10.81
CA GLU A 99 21.41 3.13 10.40
C GLU A 99 22.73 3.48 11.10
N GLU A 100 23.06 4.76 11.27
CA GLU A 100 24.22 5.18 12.04
C GLU A 100 24.06 4.85 13.55
N ALA A 101 22.86 4.99 14.10
CA ALA A 101 22.57 4.59 15.49
C ALA A 101 22.80 3.09 15.68
N ILE A 102 22.39 2.23 14.75
CA ILE A 102 22.65 0.79 14.76
C ILE A 102 24.15 0.52 14.79
N LYS A 103 24.91 1.13 13.87
CA LYS A 103 26.35 0.94 13.76
C LYS A 103 27.09 1.31 15.05
N ILE A 104 26.76 2.45 15.64
CA ILE A 104 27.35 2.90 16.91
C ILE A 104 26.92 1.99 18.05
N ALA A 105 25.65 1.57 18.09
CA ALA A 105 25.12 0.69 19.09
C ALA A 105 25.76 -0.72 19.04
N GLU A 106 26.03 -1.24 17.85
CA GLU A 106 26.80 -2.49 17.67
C GLU A 106 28.22 -2.37 18.22
N GLN A 107 28.88 -1.23 17.98
CA GLN A 107 30.21 -0.97 18.50
C GLN A 107 30.25 -0.88 20.03
N TYR A 108 29.20 -0.34 20.64
CA TYR A 108 29.15 -0.06 22.09
C TYR A 108 28.29 -1.05 22.88
N GLY A 109 27.66 -2.02 22.22
CA GLY A 109 26.86 -3.05 22.86
C GLY A 109 25.48 -2.59 23.34
N ALA A 110 24.89 -1.54 22.72
CA ALA A 110 23.58 -1.00 23.08
C ALA A 110 22.45 -1.72 22.30
N ALA A 111 22.10 -2.94 22.71
CA ALA A 111 21.16 -3.81 22.02
C ALA A 111 19.76 -3.20 21.89
N ASP A 112 19.28 -2.48 22.88
CA ASP A 112 18.00 -1.80 22.90
C ASP A 112 17.87 -0.74 21.78
N VAL A 113 18.94 0.00 21.49
CA VAL A 113 18.98 0.98 20.40
C VAL A 113 18.93 0.28 19.04
N ILE A 114 19.62 -0.87 18.91
CA ILE A 114 19.58 -1.67 17.67
C ILE A 114 18.17 -2.14 17.39
N ASP A 115 17.48 -2.69 18.36
CA ASP A 115 16.12 -3.20 18.23
C ASP A 115 15.11 -2.09 17.90
N ASP A 116 15.22 -0.96 18.61
CA ASP A 116 14.39 0.24 18.35
C ASP A 116 14.59 0.74 16.91
N ALA A 117 15.84 0.90 16.48
CA ALA A 117 16.15 1.44 15.16
C ALA A 117 15.73 0.48 14.03
N LYS A 118 16.00 -0.82 14.17
CA LYS A 118 15.57 -1.85 13.20
C LYS A 118 14.05 -1.91 13.08
N THR A 119 13.33 -1.70 14.16
CA THR A 119 11.85 -1.64 14.16
C THR A 119 11.33 -0.37 13.47
N LEU A 120 12.03 0.76 13.61
CA LEU A 120 11.59 2.04 13.08
C LEU A 120 11.84 2.17 11.57
N ILE A 121 12.94 1.65 11.04
CA ILE A 121 13.33 1.80 9.63
C ILE A 121 12.19 1.43 8.65
N PRO A 122 11.57 0.24 8.74
CA PRO A 122 10.46 -0.11 7.84
C PRO A 122 9.26 0.84 7.98
N GLN A 123 8.97 1.31 9.18
CA GLN A 123 7.85 2.22 9.44
C GLN A 123 8.11 3.60 8.80
N VAL A 124 9.34 4.09 8.87
CA VAL A 124 9.75 5.36 8.24
C VAL A 124 9.68 5.26 6.72
N LYS A 125 10.18 4.17 6.14
CA LYS A 125 10.08 3.89 4.70
C LYS A 125 8.60 3.90 4.23
N LYS A 126 7.71 3.24 4.97
CA LYS A 126 6.25 3.24 4.71
C LYS A 126 5.65 4.65 4.85
N SER A 127 6.09 5.42 5.83
CA SER A 127 5.63 6.80 6.04
C SER A 127 6.04 7.70 4.88
N LYS A 128 7.29 7.61 4.41
CA LYS A 128 7.77 8.32 3.21
C LYS A 128 6.95 7.98 1.98
N ALA A 129 6.79 6.68 1.68
CA ALA A 129 6.01 6.23 0.53
C ALA A 129 4.56 6.72 0.58
N THR A 130 3.95 6.72 1.77
CA THR A 130 2.60 7.24 1.98
C THR A 130 2.52 8.76 1.82
N ALA A 131 3.51 9.50 2.29
CA ALA A 131 3.59 10.96 2.11
C ALA A 131 3.68 11.32 0.62
N LEU A 132 4.53 10.64 -0.16
CA LEU A 132 4.64 10.80 -1.61
C LEU A 132 3.30 10.51 -2.31
N PHE A 133 2.64 9.43 -1.94
CA PHE A 133 1.32 9.09 -2.48
C PHE A 133 0.27 10.19 -2.18
N THR A 134 0.26 10.70 -0.97
CA THR A 134 -0.65 11.78 -0.54
C THR A 134 -0.35 13.09 -1.26
N ALA A 135 0.92 13.38 -1.53
CA ALA A 135 1.35 14.52 -2.35
C ALA A 135 1.05 14.33 -3.84
N LYS A 136 0.50 13.17 -4.24
CA LYS A 136 0.22 12.76 -5.63
C LYS A 136 1.48 12.61 -6.50
N ASP A 137 2.65 12.48 -5.89
CA ASP A 137 3.86 12.04 -6.59
C ASP A 137 3.81 10.50 -6.72
N TYR A 138 2.92 10.05 -7.62
CA TYR A 138 2.64 8.63 -7.78
C TYR A 138 3.83 7.84 -8.33
N ALA A 139 4.69 8.47 -9.11
CA ALA A 139 5.89 7.82 -9.63
C ALA A 139 6.88 7.52 -8.50
N ALA A 140 7.24 8.52 -7.71
CA ALA A 140 8.13 8.33 -6.57
C ALA A 140 7.50 7.42 -5.49
N ALA A 141 6.18 7.52 -5.27
CA ALA A 141 5.47 6.63 -4.37
C ALA A 141 5.54 5.15 -4.84
N ALA A 142 5.37 4.90 -6.15
CA ALA A 142 5.47 3.56 -6.71
C ALA A 142 6.87 2.97 -6.50
N ASP A 143 7.92 3.74 -6.74
CA ASP A 143 9.30 3.30 -6.52
C ASP A 143 9.57 3.01 -5.04
N ALA A 144 9.08 3.86 -4.14
CA ALA A 144 9.22 3.65 -2.70
C ALA A 144 8.46 2.39 -2.23
N PHE A 145 7.22 2.16 -2.69
CA PHE A 145 6.50 0.94 -2.35
C PHE A 145 7.11 -0.31 -2.97
N LYS A 146 7.67 -0.25 -4.19
CA LYS A 146 8.42 -1.36 -4.79
C LYS A 146 9.61 -1.76 -3.91
N ALA A 147 10.36 -0.79 -3.39
CA ALA A 147 11.49 -1.06 -2.50
C ALA A 147 11.03 -1.74 -1.20
N ILE A 148 9.92 -1.30 -0.61
CA ILE A 148 9.34 -1.93 0.60
C ILE A 148 8.95 -3.38 0.33
N ILE A 149 8.29 -3.66 -0.79
CA ILE A 149 7.84 -5.02 -1.15
C ILE A 149 9.02 -5.94 -1.50
N ALA A 150 10.11 -5.38 -2.01
CA ALA A 150 11.33 -6.14 -2.26
C ALA A 150 11.97 -6.64 -0.95
N GLU A 151 11.84 -5.88 0.15
CA GLU A 151 12.30 -6.25 1.50
C GLU A 151 11.30 -7.17 2.21
N ASP A 152 10.00 -6.93 2.06
CA ASP A 152 8.91 -7.71 2.64
C ASP A 152 7.83 -8.03 1.59
N PRO A 153 7.99 -9.12 0.83
CA PRO A 153 7.02 -9.53 -0.19
C PRO A 153 5.62 -9.85 0.34
N ALA A 154 5.48 -10.09 1.64
CA ALA A 154 4.21 -10.39 2.30
C ALA A 154 3.43 -9.13 2.73
N ASP A 155 4.00 -7.94 2.58
CA ASP A 155 3.31 -6.69 2.89
C ASP A 155 2.23 -6.35 1.83
N GLY A 156 1.07 -6.99 1.95
CA GLY A 156 -0.07 -6.75 1.07
C GLY A 156 -0.60 -5.32 1.11
N ALA A 157 -0.44 -4.62 2.23
CA ALA A 157 -0.88 -3.22 2.33
C ALA A 157 0.00 -2.29 1.47
N SER A 158 1.31 -2.49 1.47
CA SER A 158 2.22 -1.78 0.58
C SER A 158 2.01 -2.17 -0.88
N ALA A 159 1.75 -3.46 -1.18
CA ALA A 159 1.39 -3.92 -2.52
C ALA A 159 0.11 -3.25 -3.05
N LEU A 160 -0.92 -3.12 -2.20
CA LEU A 160 -2.15 -2.42 -2.57
C LEU A 160 -1.89 -0.93 -2.91
N ARG A 161 -1.06 -0.25 -2.12
CA ARG A 161 -0.70 1.15 -2.37
C ARG A 161 0.17 1.30 -3.63
N LEU A 162 1.10 0.37 -3.88
CA LEU A 162 1.84 0.30 -5.13
C LEU A 162 0.90 0.21 -6.32
N ALA A 163 -0.04 -0.74 -6.29
CA ALA A 163 -1.01 -0.92 -7.37
C ALA A 163 -1.83 0.36 -7.65
N MET A 164 -2.25 1.05 -6.59
CA MET A 164 -2.95 2.33 -6.71
C MET A 164 -2.06 3.43 -7.30
N ALA A 165 -0.79 3.49 -6.92
CA ALA A 165 0.18 4.44 -7.48
C ALA A 165 0.40 4.17 -8.97
N LEU A 166 0.64 2.91 -9.36
CA LEU A 166 0.81 2.49 -10.75
C LEU A 166 -0.46 2.73 -11.59
N THR A 167 -1.64 2.55 -11.02
CA THR A 167 -2.90 2.92 -11.70
C THR A 167 -2.94 4.42 -12.03
N ASN A 168 -2.45 5.27 -11.13
CA ASN A 168 -2.42 6.73 -11.35
C ASN A 168 -1.32 7.17 -12.31
N THR A 169 -0.25 6.41 -12.47
CA THR A 169 0.79 6.68 -13.48
C THR A 169 0.44 6.11 -14.86
N GLY A 170 -0.60 5.26 -14.94
CA GLY A 170 -1.02 4.61 -16.18
C GLY A 170 -0.29 3.30 -16.49
N ASP A 171 0.54 2.79 -15.58
CA ASP A 171 1.16 1.46 -15.69
C ASP A 171 0.13 0.38 -15.33
N LYS A 172 -0.66 -0.03 -16.30
CA LYS A 172 -1.74 -1.00 -16.10
C LYS A 172 -1.23 -2.39 -15.76
N GLU A 173 -0.22 -2.86 -16.45
CA GLU A 173 0.36 -4.18 -16.23
C GLU A 173 0.99 -4.29 -14.83
N GLY A 174 1.76 -3.29 -14.44
CA GLY A 174 2.31 -3.20 -13.10
C GLY A 174 1.24 -3.10 -12.03
N ALA A 175 0.16 -2.34 -12.27
CA ALA A 175 -0.96 -2.21 -11.34
C ALA A 175 -1.68 -3.56 -11.13
N ILE A 176 -1.94 -4.31 -12.20
CA ILE A 176 -2.57 -5.64 -12.11
C ILE A 176 -1.71 -6.57 -11.26
N ALA A 177 -0.42 -6.70 -11.58
CA ALA A 177 0.50 -7.57 -10.83
C ALA A 177 0.56 -7.19 -9.34
N ALA A 178 0.61 -5.91 -9.02
CA ALA A 178 0.64 -5.43 -7.64
C ALA A 178 -0.70 -5.64 -6.91
N PHE A 179 -1.85 -5.52 -7.59
CA PHE A 179 -3.14 -5.88 -6.99
C PHE A 179 -3.26 -7.39 -6.74
N GLU A 180 -2.78 -8.23 -7.65
CA GLU A 180 -2.75 -9.69 -7.45
C GLU A 180 -1.86 -10.06 -6.26
N GLN A 181 -0.69 -9.44 -6.12
CA GLN A 181 0.17 -9.61 -4.95
C GLN A 181 -0.53 -9.14 -3.66
N ALA A 182 -1.22 -8.01 -3.69
CA ALA A 182 -1.99 -7.51 -2.55
C ALA A 182 -3.10 -8.47 -2.15
N ALA A 183 -3.82 -9.05 -3.11
CA ALA A 183 -4.87 -10.03 -2.87
C ALA A 183 -4.31 -11.28 -2.19
N ALA A 184 -3.19 -11.80 -2.69
CA ALA A 184 -2.51 -12.97 -2.11
C ALA A 184 -2.00 -12.73 -0.68
N ASN A 185 -1.80 -11.47 -0.28
CA ASN A 185 -1.24 -11.07 1.01
C ASN A 185 -2.26 -10.30 1.90
N GLY A 186 -3.50 -10.77 1.93
CA GLY A 186 -4.50 -10.32 2.89
C GLY A 186 -5.28 -9.06 2.51
N GLN A 187 -5.11 -8.54 1.28
CA GLN A 187 -5.87 -7.40 0.76
C GLN A 187 -6.90 -7.81 -0.32
N GLU A 188 -7.34 -9.07 -0.32
CA GLU A 188 -8.20 -9.66 -1.34
C GLU A 188 -9.44 -8.80 -1.64
N ALA A 189 -10.23 -8.46 -0.63
CA ALA A 189 -11.48 -7.73 -0.80
C ALA A 189 -11.32 -6.36 -1.50
N ASN A 190 -10.19 -5.68 -1.28
CA ASN A 190 -9.89 -4.40 -1.91
C ASN A 190 -9.30 -4.58 -3.31
N ALA A 191 -8.37 -5.51 -3.45
CA ALA A 191 -7.63 -5.74 -4.68
C ALA A 191 -8.53 -6.29 -5.80
N VAL A 192 -9.37 -7.29 -5.52
CA VAL A 192 -10.26 -7.91 -6.52
C VAL A 192 -11.26 -6.90 -7.11
N LYS A 193 -11.76 -5.96 -6.30
CA LYS A 193 -12.64 -4.89 -6.80
C LYS A 193 -11.92 -3.96 -7.78
N GLN A 194 -10.65 -3.64 -7.51
CA GLN A 194 -9.86 -2.79 -8.39
C GLN A 194 -9.50 -3.53 -9.69
N LEU A 195 -9.12 -4.81 -9.59
CA LEU A 195 -8.87 -5.66 -10.76
C LEU A 195 -10.10 -5.76 -11.64
N ALA A 196 -11.27 -6.04 -11.08
CA ALA A 196 -12.52 -6.06 -11.82
C ALA A 196 -12.79 -4.73 -12.54
N ASN A 197 -12.57 -3.60 -11.87
CA ASN A 197 -12.75 -2.28 -12.45
C ASN A 197 -11.76 -1.97 -13.58
N ILE A 198 -10.50 -2.41 -13.48
CA ILE A 198 -9.50 -2.25 -14.52
C ILE A 198 -9.97 -2.96 -15.80
N TYR A 199 -10.33 -4.24 -15.70
CA TYR A 199 -10.80 -5.02 -16.84
C TYR A 199 -12.13 -4.51 -17.39
N LEU A 200 -13.03 -4.01 -16.56
CA LEU A 200 -14.28 -3.41 -17.01
C LEU A 200 -14.05 -2.12 -17.82
N LYS A 201 -13.13 -1.26 -17.39
CA LYS A 201 -12.72 -0.06 -18.16
C LYS A 201 -12.06 -0.44 -19.48
N ASP A 202 -11.21 -1.47 -19.46
CA ASP A 202 -10.61 -2.03 -20.67
C ASP A 202 -11.69 -2.50 -21.67
N ALA A 203 -12.66 -3.27 -21.21
CA ALA A 203 -13.77 -3.73 -22.03
C ALA A 203 -14.52 -2.56 -22.68
N GLN A 204 -14.77 -1.49 -21.91
CA GLN A 204 -15.43 -0.29 -22.44
C GLN A 204 -14.60 0.44 -23.51
N ALA A 205 -13.27 0.50 -23.33
CA ALA A 205 -12.37 1.09 -24.31
C ALA A 205 -12.32 0.24 -25.60
N LEU A 206 -12.17 -1.07 -25.46
CA LEU A 206 -12.14 -2.02 -26.58
C LEU A 206 -13.45 -2.03 -27.37
N LEU A 207 -14.60 -1.85 -26.71
CA LEU A 207 -15.90 -1.68 -27.37
C LEU A 207 -15.96 -0.42 -28.24
N LYS A 208 -15.38 0.69 -27.78
CA LYS A 208 -15.30 1.94 -28.57
C LYS A 208 -14.40 1.78 -29.80
N GLU A 209 -13.35 0.98 -29.68
CA GLU A 209 -12.44 0.63 -30.77
C GLU A 209 -12.98 -0.48 -31.67
N ASN A 210 -14.20 -0.98 -31.43
CA ASN A 210 -14.83 -2.10 -32.12
C ASN A 210 -14.03 -3.42 -32.07
N LYS A 211 -13.18 -3.58 -31.07
CA LYS A 211 -12.43 -4.81 -30.76
C LYS A 211 -13.31 -5.74 -29.91
N LEU A 212 -14.34 -6.30 -30.56
CA LEU A 212 -15.46 -6.93 -29.85
C LEU A 212 -15.07 -8.22 -29.11
N LYS A 213 -14.18 -9.04 -29.68
CA LYS A 213 -13.72 -10.29 -29.05
C LYS A 213 -12.89 -10.02 -27.80
N GLU A 214 -11.99 -9.06 -27.90
CA GLU A 214 -11.15 -8.62 -26.81
C GLU A 214 -11.98 -7.99 -25.69
N ALA A 215 -13.02 -7.23 -26.06
CA ALA A 215 -13.96 -6.64 -25.09
C ALA A 215 -14.72 -7.72 -24.30
N ILE A 216 -15.16 -8.79 -24.96
CA ILE A 216 -15.79 -9.93 -24.29
C ILE A 216 -14.82 -10.57 -23.31
N ALA A 217 -13.58 -10.85 -23.73
CA ALA A 217 -12.57 -11.45 -22.86
C ALA A 217 -12.26 -10.58 -21.64
N ALA A 218 -12.19 -9.25 -21.82
CA ALA A 218 -12.02 -8.32 -20.72
C ALA A 218 -13.22 -8.30 -19.75
N CYS A 219 -14.46 -8.40 -20.25
CA CYS A 219 -15.64 -8.54 -19.41
C CYS A 219 -15.65 -9.86 -18.62
N GLU A 220 -15.27 -10.96 -19.27
CA GLU A 220 -15.14 -12.27 -18.61
C GLU A 220 -14.09 -12.20 -17.52
N LYS A 221 -12.93 -11.59 -17.78
CA LYS A 221 -11.87 -11.41 -16.80
C LYS A 221 -12.31 -10.53 -15.60
N SER A 222 -13.07 -9.45 -15.87
CA SER A 222 -13.68 -8.64 -14.82
C SER A 222 -14.59 -9.48 -13.89
N ASN A 223 -15.41 -10.36 -14.47
CA ASN A 223 -16.34 -11.21 -13.71
C ASN A 223 -15.66 -12.38 -12.98
N GLU A 224 -14.43 -12.78 -13.36
CA GLU A 224 -13.63 -13.72 -12.57
C GLU A 224 -13.27 -13.14 -11.21
N TYR A 225 -13.01 -11.84 -11.13
CA TYR A 225 -12.70 -11.15 -9.87
C TYR A 225 -13.95 -10.77 -9.10
N VAL A 226 -14.92 -10.12 -9.75
CA VAL A 226 -16.18 -9.69 -9.12
C VAL A 226 -17.31 -9.81 -10.13
N GLU A 227 -18.27 -10.65 -9.83
CA GLU A 227 -19.47 -10.80 -10.67
C GLU A 227 -20.23 -9.48 -10.78
N SER A 228 -20.50 -9.04 -12.00
CA SER A 228 -21.07 -7.73 -12.30
C SER A 228 -22.09 -7.80 -13.43
N ALA A 229 -23.29 -7.37 -13.17
CA ALA A 229 -24.33 -7.20 -14.18
C ALA A 229 -23.85 -6.32 -15.34
N ASN A 230 -23.08 -5.25 -15.06
CA ASN A 230 -22.59 -4.35 -16.09
C ASN A 230 -21.62 -5.06 -17.04
N ALA A 231 -20.70 -5.89 -16.53
CA ALA A 231 -19.78 -6.66 -17.37
C ALA A 231 -20.54 -7.67 -18.25
N TYR A 232 -21.54 -8.37 -17.71
CA TYR A 232 -22.37 -9.27 -18.51
C TYR A 232 -23.13 -8.53 -19.61
N LYS A 233 -23.73 -7.37 -19.32
CA LYS A 233 -24.42 -6.56 -20.33
C LYS A 233 -23.51 -6.07 -21.43
N LEU A 234 -22.29 -5.63 -21.11
CA LEU A 234 -21.30 -5.22 -22.11
C LEU A 234 -20.86 -6.39 -22.98
N ALA A 235 -20.58 -7.56 -22.38
CA ALA A 235 -20.23 -8.78 -23.11
C ALA A 235 -21.35 -9.23 -24.05
N ALA A 236 -22.61 -9.21 -23.58
CA ALA A 236 -23.78 -9.55 -24.37
C ALA A 236 -23.94 -8.60 -25.56
N SER A 237 -23.77 -7.29 -25.37
CA SER A 237 -23.81 -6.29 -26.44
C SER A 237 -22.72 -6.53 -27.50
N ALA A 238 -21.50 -6.83 -27.04
CA ALA A 238 -20.39 -7.16 -27.95
C ALA A 238 -20.68 -8.45 -28.76
N ALA A 239 -21.16 -9.50 -28.09
CA ALA A 239 -21.53 -10.76 -28.74
C ALA A 239 -22.65 -10.57 -29.77
N THR A 240 -23.65 -9.74 -29.43
CA THR A 240 -24.73 -9.39 -30.39
C THR A 240 -24.18 -8.68 -31.64
N LYS A 241 -23.27 -7.73 -31.49
CA LYS A 241 -22.60 -7.06 -32.61
C LYS A 241 -21.76 -8.02 -33.45
N LEU A 242 -21.15 -9.03 -32.83
CA LEU A 242 -20.45 -10.11 -33.52
C LEU A 242 -21.39 -11.11 -34.22
N LYS A 243 -22.69 -11.03 -33.98
CA LYS A 243 -23.69 -12.02 -34.37
C LYS A 243 -23.46 -13.42 -33.78
N ASP A 244 -22.77 -13.48 -32.63
CA ASP A 244 -22.60 -14.69 -31.84
C ASP A 244 -23.80 -14.81 -30.87
N ASN A 245 -24.92 -15.28 -31.44
CA ASN A 245 -26.17 -15.38 -30.70
C ASN A 245 -26.06 -16.29 -29.46
N ALA A 246 -25.24 -17.35 -29.54
CA ALA A 246 -25.07 -18.27 -28.40
C ALA A 246 -24.42 -17.57 -27.21
N LYS A 247 -23.33 -16.83 -27.42
CA LYS A 247 -22.70 -16.04 -26.38
C LYS A 247 -23.59 -14.89 -25.89
N ALA A 248 -24.27 -14.20 -26.81
CA ALA A 248 -25.20 -13.12 -26.44
C ALA A 248 -26.29 -13.61 -25.49
N ILE A 249 -26.91 -14.76 -25.81
CA ILE A 249 -27.93 -15.41 -24.94
C ILE A 249 -27.32 -15.68 -23.54
N GLY A 250 -26.19 -16.37 -23.48
CA GLY A 250 -25.59 -16.76 -22.21
C GLY A 250 -25.25 -15.55 -21.32
N PHE A 251 -24.74 -14.46 -21.89
CA PHE A 251 -24.44 -13.25 -21.14
C PHE A 251 -25.69 -12.48 -20.70
N TYR A 252 -26.72 -12.38 -21.56
CA TYR A 252 -27.98 -11.74 -21.16
C TYR A 252 -28.72 -12.53 -20.08
N GLU A 253 -28.69 -13.86 -20.11
CA GLU A 253 -29.26 -14.67 -19.03
C GLU A 253 -28.53 -14.45 -17.70
N LYS A 254 -27.18 -14.41 -17.71
CA LYS A 254 -26.39 -14.07 -16.52
C LYS A 254 -26.69 -12.67 -16.02
N TYR A 255 -26.83 -11.69 -16.94
CA TYR A 255 -27.25 -10.33 -16.56
C TYR A 255 -28.57 -10.32 -15.79
N LEU A 256 -29.61 -10.98 -16.31
CA LEU A 256 -30.91 -11.07 -15.63
C LEU A 256 -30.84 -11.89 -14.35
N GLY A 257 -29.92 -12.86 -14.24
CA GLY A 257 -29.69 -13.62 -13.01
C GLY A 257 -29.14 -12.74 -11.88
N VAL A 258 -28.20 -11.85 -12.21
CA VAL A 258 -27.57 -10.93 -11.24
C VAL A 258 -28.46 -9.71 -10.94
N SER A 259 -29.24 -9.25 -11.91
CA SER A 259 -30.08 -8.04 -11.80
C SER A 259 -31.47 -8.25 -12.39
N PRO A 260 -32.32 -9.09 -11.79
CA PRO A 260 -33.65 -9.43 -12.31
C PRO A 260 -34.58 -8.22 -12.38
N ASP A 261 -34.44 -7.28 -11.46
CA ASP A 261 -35.27 -6.08 -11.33
C ASP A 261 -34.62 -4.82 -11.95
N ALA A 262 -33.62 -4.99 -12.82
CA ALA A 262 -33.02 -3.87 -13.52
C ALA A 262 -34.04 -3.13 -14.38
N LYS A 263 -33.92 -1.81 -14.50
CA LYS A 263 -34.85 -0.96 -15.28
C LYS A 263 -35.03 -1.42 -16.71
N ASP A 264 -34.03 -2.07 -17.29
CA ASP A 264 -34.01 -2.59 -18.64
C ASP A 264 -34.22 -4.12 -18.72
N ALA A 265 -34.57 -4.77 -17.61
CA ALA A 265 -34.78 -6.22 -17.57
C ALA A 265 -35.84 -6.67 -18.58
N GLY A 266 -36.94 -5.91 -18.76
CA GLY A 266 -37.95 -6.18 -19.76
C GLY A 266 -37.44 -6.08 -21.18
N ALA A 267 -36.65 -5.08 -21.50
CA ALA A 267 -36.01 -4.91 -22.80
C ALA A 267 -35.01 -6.04 -23.10
N ILE A 268 -34.24 -6.45 -22.12
CA ILE A 268 -33.30 -7.58 -22.23
C ILE A 268 -34.08 -8.91 -22.40
N ALA A 269 -35.14 -9.10 -21.66
CA ALA A 269 -36.02 -10.27 -21.83
C ALA A 269 -36.62 -10.31 -23.25
N PHE A 270 -37.06 -9.18 -23.80
CA PHE A 270 -37.51 -9.11 -25.21
C PHE A 270 -36.40 -9.51 -26.15
N THR A 271 -35.18 -9.00 -25.95
CA THR A 271 -34.02 -9.35 -26.80
C THR A 271 -33.70 -10.85 -26.70
N LEU A 272 -33.73 -11.44 -25.53
CA LEU A 272 -33.57 -12.89 -25.34
C LEU A 272 -34.67 -13.69 -26.05
N GLY A 273 -35.91 -13.25 -25.97
CA GLY A 273 -37.01 -13.85 -26.71
C GLY A 273 -36.73 -13.91 -28.22
N ALA A 274 -36.24 -12.81 -28.80
CA ALA A 274 -35.87 -12.73 -30.21
C ALA A 274 -34.66 -13.62 -30.56
N LEU A 275 -33.63 -13.64 -29.74
CA LEU A 275 -32.46 -14.48 -29.94
C LEU A 275 -32.81 -15.98 -29.86
N TYR A 276 -33.64 -16.40 -28.93
CA TYR A 276 -34.11 -17.77 -28.82
C TYR A 276 -35.02 -18.17 -29.97
N GLN A 277 -35.84 -17.24 -30.46
CA GLN A 277 -36.65 -17.46 -31.67
C GLN A 277 -35.76 -17.68 -32.90
N GLN A 278 -34.72 -16.88 -33.09
CA GLN A 278 -33.71 -17.09 -34.12
C GLN A 278 -32.98 -18.42 -34.00
N ALA A 279 -32.70 -18.86 -32.76
CA ALA A 279 -32.13 -20.17 -32.49
C ALA A 279 -33.14 -21.34 -32.54
N SER A 280 -34.37 -21.09 -33.03
CA SER A 280 -35.46 -22.08 -33.12
C SER A 280 -35.86 -22.73 -31.80
N ASN A 281 -35.55 -22.09 -30.69
CA ASN A 281 -35.96 -22.54 -29.34
C ASN A 281 -37.27 -21.87 -28.93
N LYS A 282 -38.35 -22.39 -29.49
CA LYS A 282 -39.70 -21.85 -29.29
C LYS A 282 -40.11 -21.75 -27.78
N ALA A 283 -39.76 -22.75 -26.98
CA ALA A 283 -40.10 -22.78 -25.58
C ALA A 283 -39.45 -21.63 -24.79
N LYS A 284 -38.14 -21.42 -24.99
CA LYS A 284 -37.39 -20.33 -24.34
C LYS A 284 -37.83 -18.96 -24.92
N ALA A 285 -38.11 -18.86 -26.21
CA ALA A 285 -38.64 -17.63 -26.78
C ALA A 285 -39.95 -17.20 -26.11
N ILE A 286 -40.89 -18.13 -25.93
CA ILE A 286 -42.15 -17.89 -25.23
C ILE A 286 -41.88 -17.45 -23.77
N GLU A 287 -40.99 -18.14 -23.04
CA GLU A 287 -40.63 -17.78 -21.66
C GLU A 287 -40.20 -16.31 -21.55
N PHE A 288 -39.24 -15.91 -22.39
CA PHE A 288 -38.65 -14.56 -22.29
C PHE A 288 -39.58 -13.48 -22.85
N TYR A 289 -40.34 -13.73 -23.89
CA TYR A 289 -41.38 -12.78 -24.33
C TYR A 289 -42.50 -12.62 -23.27
N THR A 290 -42.81 -13.67 -22.50
CA THR A 290 -43.74 -13.57 -21.40
C THR A 290 -43.17 -12.64 -20.31
N LYS A 291 -41.90 -12.78 -19.93
CA LYS A 291 -41.25 -11.85 -19.01
C LYS A 291 -41.26 -10.41 -19.52
N ALA A 292 -41.06 -10.20 -20.80
CA ALA A 292 -41.07 -8.88 -21.43
C ALA A 292 -42.49 -8.28 -21.56
N SER A 293 -43.55 -9.05 -21.46
CA SER A 293 -44.92 -8.62 -21.76
C SER A 293 -45.47 -7.51 -20.85
N ALA A 294 -44.86 -7.31 -19.69
CA ALA A 294 -45.19 -6.24 -18.74
C ALA A 294 -44.33 -4.98 -18.94
N ASP A 295 -43.31 -5.02 -19.80
CA ASP A 295 -42.41 -3.90 -20.06
C ASP A 295 -43.15 -2.72 -20.72
N ALA A 296 -42.88 -1.49 -20.29
CA ALA A 296 -43.58 -0.32 -20.80
C ALA A 296 -43.29 -0.04 -22.28
N GLN A 297 -42.09 -0.35 -22.76
CA GLN A 297 -41.67 -0.08 -24.13
C GLN A 297 -41.87 -1.28 -25.06
N TYR A 298 -41.56 -2.48 -24.59
CA TYR A 298 -41.54 -3.70 -25.43
C TYR A 298 -42.72 -4.63 -25.18
N GLY A 299 -43.54 -4.37 -24.15
CA GLY A 299 -44.64 -5.27 -23.79
C GLY A 299 -45.68 -5.55 -24.87
N ALA A 300 -46.05 -4.54 -25.64
CA ALA A 300 -46.95 -4.71 -26.77
C ALA A 300 -46.37 -5.61 -27.86
N GLN A 301 -45.09 -5.39 -28.21
CA GLN A 301 -44.37 -6.19 -29.21
C GLN A 301 -44.17 -7.63 -28.71
N ALA A 302 -43.84 -7.82 -27.43
CA ALA A 302 -43.70 -9.14 -26.82
C ALA A 302 -45.00 -9.95 -26.91
N LYS A 303 -46.15 -9.33 -26.64
CA LYS A 303 -47.46 -9.96 -26.78
C LYS A 303 -47.77 -10.38 -28.20
N GLN A 304 -47.44 -9.53 -29.19
CA GLN A 304 -47.58 -9.86 -30.62
C GLN A 304 -46.74 -11.09 -31.02
N GLN A 305 -45.45 -11.15 -30.55
CA GLN A 305 -44.60 -12.32 -30.79
C GLN A 305 -45.11 -13.58 -30.13
N LEU A 306 -45.66 -13.48 -28.94
CA LEU A 306 -46.30 -14.61 -28.26
C LEU A 306 -47.50 -15.18 -29.04
N GLU A 307 -48.35 -14.33 -29.61
CA GLU A 307 -49.44 -14.77 -30.45
C GLU A 307 -48.97 -15.43 -31.76
N ALA A 308 -47.92 -14.90 -32.35
CA ALA A 308 -47.29 -15.51 -33.53
C ALA A 308 -46.69 -16.90 -33.26
N LEU A 309 -46.10 -17.08 -32.08
CA LEU A 309 -45.49 -18.35 -31.68
C LEU A 309 -46.50 -19.41 -31.22
N LYS A 310 -47.76 -19.05 -30.94
CA LYS A 310 -48.85 -20.01 -30.60
C LYS A 310 -49.45 -20.68 -31.85
N LYS A 311 -49.30 -20.04 -32.97
CA LYS A 311 -49.71 -20.59 -34.29
C LYS A 311 -48.66 -21.59 -34.79
#